data_a52793f941a5f512994c0d04d8fc8d94
#
_entry.id   a52793f941a5f512994c0d04d8fc8d94
#
_cell.length_a   1.000
_cell.length_b   1.000
_cell.length_c   1.000
_cell.angle_alpha   90.00
_cell.angle_beta   90.00
_cell.angle_gamma   90.00
#
_symmetry.space_group_name_H-M   'P 1'
#
loop_
_entity.id
_entity.type
_entity.pdbx_description
1 polymer ?
#
loop_
_entity_poly.entity_id
_entity_poly.type
_entity_poly.pdbx_seq_one_letter_code
_entity_poly.pdbx_strand_id
1 'polypeptide(L)'
;MCIRDRLGIVGLPNVGKSTLFNAITNAGAQSANYPFCTIEPNVGVVAVPDKRLDKLAEMYEPEKFTPATIEFVDIAGLVKGASKGEGLGNKFLSNIREVDAVVHVVRCFENDDIIHVEGSIDPARDIETIDLELILSDIEVLDRRIDKTKKMIKADKKYQSELEFFERVHEALDAGKPARSVACDEEEAELLA
;
A
#
# COMPACT_ATOMS: atom_id res chain seq x y z
N MET A 1 -2.11 20.35 -11.57
CA MET A 1 -2.24 18.89 -11.49
C MET A 1 -2.35 18.57 -10.01
N CYS A 2 -3.52 18.17 -9.53
CA CYS A 2 -3.63 17.73 -8.12
C CYS A 2 -3.00 16.34 -8.07
N ILE A 3 -1.85 16.22 -7.43
CA ILE A 3 -1.27 14.94 -7.05
C ILE A 3 -2.19 14.43 -5.93
N ARG A 4 -2.84 13.32 -6.17
CA ARG A 4 -3.64 12.61 -5.18
C ARG A 4 -2.87 11.37 -4.80
N ASP A 5 -2.31 11.38 -3.60
CA ASP A 5 -1.68 10.18 -3.07
C ASP A 5 -2.77 9.18 -2.67
N ARG A 6 -2.61 7.92 -3.07
CA ARG A 6 -3.51 6.81 -2.78
C ARG A 6 -2.94 5.96 -1.65
N LEU A 7 -3.71 5.77 -0.58
CA LEU A 7 -3.34 4.95 0.56
C LEU A 7 -4.24 3.71 0.63
N GLY A 8 -3.66 2.53 0.49
CA GLY A 8 -4.36 1.26 0.63
C GLY A 8 -4.47 0.83 2.09
N ILE A 9 -5.68 0.62 2.60
CA ILE A 9 -5.89 0.06 3.94
C ILE A 9 -5.90 -1.47 3.82
N VAL A 10 -4.94 -2.13 4.47
CA VAL A 10 -4.77 -3.59 4.46
C VAL A 10 -4.80 -4.18 5.86
N GLY A 11 -4.97 -5.49 5.97
CA GLY A 11 -4.94 -6.25 7.21
C GLY A 11 -5.79 -7.50 7.11
N LEU A 12 -5.72 -8.35 8.13
CA LEU A 12 -6.51 -9.57 8.22
C LEU A 12 -8.03 -9.29 8.29
N PRO A 13 -8.90 -10.26 8.04
CA PRO A 13 -10.34 -10.11 8.26
C PRO A 13 -10.65 -9.77 9.74
N ASN A 14 -11.70 -8.98 9.96
CA ASN A 14 -12.23 -8.62 11.28
C ASN A 14 -11.27 -7.83 12.21
N VAL A 15 -10.25 -7.16 11.65
CA VAL A 15 -9.32 -6.31 12.43
C VAL A 15 -9.80 -4.85 12.58
N GLY A 16 -10.90 -4.46 11.88
CA GLY A 16 -11.45 -3.11 11.94
C GLY A 16 -11.14 -2.21 10.75
N LYS A 17 -10.63 -2.73 9.63
CA LYS A 17 -10.30 -1.95 8.41
C LYS A 17 -11.45 -1.08 7.94
N SER A 18 -12.60 -1.67 7.64
CA SER A 18 -13.76 -0.94 7.13
C SER A 18 -14.34 0.02 8.18
N THR A 19 -14.18 -0.26 9.47
CA THR A 19 -14.53 0.67 10.55
C THR A 19 -13.62 1.90 10.51
N LEU A 20 -12.32 1.71 10.38
CA LEU A 20 -11.34 2.78 10.24
C LEU A 20 -11.60 3.59 8.97
N PHE A 21 -11.78 2.90 7.84
CA PHE A 21 -12.10 3.53 6.55
C PHE A 21 -13.35 4.42 6.66
N ASN A 22 -14.44 3.89 7.20
CA ASN A 22 -15.68 4.64 7.39
C ASN A 22 -15.50 5.83 8.35
N ALA A 23 -14.74 5.66 9.43
CA ALA A 23 -14.49 6.75 10.38
C ALA A 23 -13.71 7.89 9.74
N ILE A 24 -12.68 7.58 8.94
CA ILE A 24 -11.86 8.58 8.24
C ILE A 24 -12.67 9.25 7.12
N THR A 25 -13.38 8.48 6.29
CA THR A 25 -14.08 9.00 5.12
C THR A 25 -15.39 9.68 5.47
N ASN A 26 -16.12 9.24 6.50
CA ASN A 26 -17.34 9.91 6.98
C ASN A 26 -17.03 11.22 7.70
N ALA A 27 -15.89 11.32 8.40
CA ALA A 27 -15.42 12.59 8.93
C ALA A 27 -15.08 13.61 7.81
N GLY A 28 -14.74 13.10 6.62
CA GLY A 28 -14.49 13.88 5.39
C GLY A 28 -15.72 14.08 4.50
N ALA A 29 -16.95 13.80 4.96
CA ALA A 29 -18.17 13.90 4.13
C ALA A 29 -18.43 15.30 3.54
N GLN A 30 -17.75 16.35 4.01
CA GLN A 30 -17.67 17.66 3.35
C GLN A 30 -16.84 17.63 2.05
N SER A 31 -16.08 16.57 1.82
CA SER A 31 -15.23 16.41 0.62
C SER A 31 -16.00 16.01 -0.64
N ALA A 32 -17.27 15.58 -0.52
CA ALA A 32 -18.13 15.21 -1.65
C ALA A 32 -18.37 16.33 -2.69
N ASN A 33 -17.97 17.56 -2.36
CA ASN A 33 -18.10 18.73 -3.25
C ASN A 33 -16.82 19.06 -4.05
N TYR A 34 -15.78 18.21 -3.99
CA TYR A 34 -14.60 18.43 -4.81
C TYR A 34 -14.89 18.05 -6.27
N PRO A 35 -14.68 18.95 -7.23
CA PRO A 35 -14.81 18.63 -8.65
C PRO A 35 -13.77 17.52 -8.99
N PHE A 36 -14.23 16.49 -9.72
CA PHE A 36 -13.45 15.32 -10.16
C PHE A 36 -13.30 14.16 -9.15
N CYS A 37 -14.10 14.10 -8.06
CA CYS A 37 -14.23 12.86 -7.29
C CYS A 37 -15.07 11.86 -8.05
N THR A 38 -14.46 10.78 -8.56
CA THR A 38 -15.20 9.60 -9.02
C THR A 38 -15.60 8.80 -7.77
N ILE A 39 -16.89 8.53 -7.60
CA ILE A 39 -17.37 7.68 -6.50
C ILE A 39 -17.15 6.23 -6.93
N GLU A 40 -16.00 5.68 -6.61
CA GLU A 40 -15.73 4.26 -6.72
C GLU A 40 -16.09 3.56 -5.42
N PRO A 41 -16.69 2.36 -5.47
CA PRO A 41 -16.91 1.58 -4.26
C PRO A 41 -15.56 1.29 -3.59
N ASN A 42 -15.48 1.52 -2.28
CA ASN A 42 -14.28 1.35 -1.45
C ASN A 42 -13.17 2.39 -1.64
N VAL A 43 -13.43 3.54 -2.28
CA VAL A 43 -12.51 4.67 -2.33
C VAL A 43 -13.13 5.86 -1.58
N GLY A 44 -12.38 6.44 -0.66
CA GLY A 44 -12.78 7.63 0.09
C GLY A 44 -11.75 8.73 -0.06
N VAL A 45 -12.19 9.95 -0.39
CA VAL A 45 -11.32 11.12 -0.52
C VAL A 45 -11.43 11.98 0.73
N VAL A 46 -10.30 12.28 1.35
CA VAL A 46 -10.22 13.05 2.59
C VAL A 46 -9.33 14.27 2.38
N ALA A 47 -9.84 15.44 2.77
CA ALA A 47 -9.03 16.65 2.76
C ALA A 47 -7.97 16.61 3.87
N VAL A 48 -6.75 17.03 3.56
CA VAL A 48 -5.66 17.17 4.53
C VAL A 48 -5.85 18.48 5.29
N PRO A 49 -6.07 18.45 6.62
CA PRO A 49 -6.19 19.66 7.41
C PRO A 49 -4.85 20.42 7.41
N ASP A 50 -4.86 21.70 6.99
CA ASP A 50 -3.67 22.56 7.05
C ASP A 50 -4.03 23.95 7.59
N LYS A 51 -3.66 24.19 8.86
CA LYS A 51 -3.89 25.47 9.54
C LYS A 51 -3.26 26.67 8.83
N ARG A 52 -2.20 26.45 8.04
CA ARG A 52 -1.55 27.52 7.27
C ARG A 52 -2.43 27.95 6.10
N LEU A 53 -3.05 26.95 5.43
CA LEU A 53 -3.98 27.19 4.34
C LEU A 53 -5.25 27.88 4.85
N ASP A 54 -5.79 27.44 6.00
CA ASP A 54 -6.94 28.09 6.66
C ASP A 54 -6.63 29.55 6.97
N LYS A 55 -5.43 29.84 7.52
CA LYS A 55 -5.01 31.20 7.84
C LYS A 55 -4.87 32.11 6.61
N LEU A 56 -4.34 31.54 5.51
CA LEU A 56 -4.26 32.28 4.25
C LEU A 56 -5.66 32.58 3.68
N ALA A 57 -6.58 31.61 3.78
CA ALA A 57 -7.95 31.82 3.34
C ALA A 57 -8.67 32.92 4.16
N GLU A 58 -8.47 32.98 5.48
CA GLU A 58 -8.98 34.06 6.33
C GLU A 58 -8.42 35.43 5.94
N MET A 59 -7.15 35.50 5.51
CA MET A 59 -6.49 36.77 5.18
C MET A 59 -6.86 37.32 3.81
N TYR A 60 -7.07 36.42 2.84
CA TYR A 60 -7.21 36.84 1.43
C TYR A 60 -8.59 36.53 0.84
N GLU A 61 -9.49 35.89 1.58
CA GLU A 61 -10.87 35.58 1.16
C GLU A 61 -10.95 35.06 -0.30
N PRO A 62 -10.25 33.96 -0.65
CA PRO A 62 -10.13 33.50 -2.01
C PRO A 62 -11.49 33.02 -2.55
N GLU A 63 -11.77 33.24 -3.83
CA GLU A 63 -12.96 32.71 -4.51
C GLU A 63 -13.02 31.19 -4.49
N LYS A 64 -11.86 30.54 -4.40
CA LYS A 64 -11.75 29.07 -4.37
C LYS A 64 -10.76 28.63 -3.31
N PHE A 65 -11.22 27.78 -2.39
CA PHE A 65 -10.42 27.13 -1.39
C PHE A 65 -10.27 25.64 -1.75
N THR A 66 -9.03 25.18 -1.98
CA THR A 66 -8.77 23.79 -2.43
C THR A 66 -7.62 23.21 -1.61
N PRO A 67 -7.90 22.48 -0.51
CA PRO A 67 -6.88 21.77 0.24
C PRO A 67 -6.32 20.57 -0.55
N ALA A 68 -5.16 20.08 -0.14
CA ALA A 68 -4.65 18.79 -0.60
C ALA A 68 -5.60 17.67 -0.16
N THR A 69 -5.67 16.60 -0.94
CA THR A 69 -6.52 15.44 -0.64
C THR A 69 -5.73 14.15 -0.73
N ILE A 70 -6.12 13.18 0.11
CA ILE A 70 -5.62 11.81 0.08
C ILE A 70 -6.80 10.90 -0.27
N GLU A 71 -6.55 9.94 -1.15
CA GLU A 71 -7.52 8.88 -1.47
C GLU A 71 -7.21 7.65 -0.61
N PHE A 72 -8.16 7.25 0.22
CA PHE A 72 -8.10 5.97 0.95
C PHE A 72 -8.83 4.89 0.16
N VAL A 73 -8.20 3.73 0.02
CA VAL A 73 -8.76 2.57 -0.66
C VAL A 73 -8.91 1.44 0.36
N ASP A 74 -10.15 0.99 0.64
CA ASP A 74 -10.37 -0.19 1.48
C ASP A 74 -10.09 -1.46 0.66
N ILE A 75 -8.91 -2.03 0.85
CA ILE A 75 -8.49 -3.24 0.18
C ILE A 75 -9.01 -4.44 0.98
N ALA A 76 -9.71 -5.35 0.30
CA ALA A 76 -10.28 -6.55 0.92
C ALA A 76 -9.21 -7.31 1.73
N GLY A 77 -9.60 -7.82 2.91
CA GLY A 77 -8.67 -8.47 3.83
C GLY A 77 -7.92 -9.63 3.21
N LEU A 78 -6.62 -9.68 3.44
CA LEU A 78 -5.76 -10.78 3.05
C LEU A 78 -6.05 -12.01 3.92
N VAL A 79 -6.10 -13.18 3.30
CA VAL A 79 -6.09 -14.46 3.99
C VAL A 79 -4.80 -15.17 3.66
N LYS A 80 -4.25 -15.93 4.61
CA LYS A 80 -3.05 -16.74 4.46
C LYS A 80 -3.11 -17.62 3.20
N GLY A 81 -2.05 -17.62 2.40
CA GLY A 81 -1.99 -18.35 1.15
C GLY A 81 -2.52 -17.57 -0.08
N ALA A 82 -2.75 -16.28 0.05
CA ALA A 82 -3.24 -15.44 -1.05
C ALA A 82 -2.25 -15.35 -2.22
N SER A 83 -0.95 -15.42 -1.95
CA SER A 83 0.11 -15.44 -2.97
C SER A 83 0.12 -16.74 -3.81
N LYS A 84 -0.39 -17.84 -3.24
CA LYS A 84 -0.45 -19.16 -3.93
C LYS A 84 -1.82 -19.46 -4.54
N GLY A 85 -2.82 -18.58 -4.31
CA GLY A 85 -4.21 -18.83 -4.63
C GLY A 85 -4.68 -18.25 -5.94
N GLU A 86 -5.55 -19.00 -6.62
CA GLU A 86 -6.35 -18.48 -7.70
C GLU A 86 -7.44 -17.53 -7.15
N GLY A 87 -7.60 -16.35 -7.76
CA GLY A 87 -8.74 -15.48 -7.55
C GLY A 87 -8.53 -14.32 -6.56
N LEU A 88 -8.95 -14.43 -5.31
CA LEU A 88 -9.00 -13.30 -4.36
C LEU A 88 -7.62 -12.75 -3.96
N GLY A 89 -6.61 -13.62 -3.85
CA GLY A 89 -5.24 -13.21 -3.52
C GLY A 89 -4.61 -12.36 -4.62
N ASN A 90 -4.75 -12.76 -5.87
CA ASN A 90 -4.26 -11.99 -7.01
C ASN A 90 -4.93 -10.61 -7.12
N LYS A 91 -6.23 -10.53 -6.79
CA LYS A 91 -6.96 -9.26 -6.77
C LYS A 91 -6.46 -8.34 -5.64
N PHE A 92 -6.17 -8.90 -4.46
CA PHE A 92 -5.59 -8.15 -3.34
C PHE A 92 -4.24 -7.54 -3.73
N LEU A 93 -3.33 -8.35 -4.27
CA LEU A 93 -2.00 -7.90 -4.69
C LEU A 93 -2.07 -6.89 -5.85
N SER A 94 -3.04 -7.04 -6.77
CA SER A 94 -3.29 -6.05 -7.82
C SER A 94 -3.68 -4.69 -7.23
N ASN A 95 -4.58 -4.69 -6.24
CA ASN A 95 -5.02 -3.44 -5.60
C ASN A 95 -3.89 -2.75 -4.82
N ILE A 96 -2.98 -3.52 -4.18
CA ILE A 96 -1.80 -2.95 -3.50
C ILE A 96 -0.87 -2.25 -4.49
N ARG A 97 -0.73 -2.76 -5.71
CA ARG A 97 0.14 -2.16 -6.75
C ARG A 97 -0.41 -0.85 -7.32
N GLU A 98 -1.67 -0.53 -7.05
CA GLU A 98 -2.33 0.69 -7.53
C GLU A 98 -2.29 1.84 -6.51
N VAL A 99 -1.66 1.64 -5.35
CA VAL A 99 -1.57 2.63 -4.27
C VAL A 99 -0.13 3.04 -4.01
N ASP A 100 0.07 4.28 -3.57
CA ASP A 100 1.40 4.86 -3.31
C ASP A 100 1.98 4.41 -1.97
N ALA A 101 1.09 4.09 -0.99
CA ALA A 101 1.50 3.55 0.30
C ALA A 101 0.41 2.66 0.90
N VAL A 102 0.80 1.83 1.87
CA VAL A 102 -0.06 0.87 2.55
C VAL A 102 -0.19 1.22 4.03
N VAL A 103 -1.42 1.29 4.53
CA VAL A 103 -1.76 1.43 5.94
C VAL A 103 -2.17 0.05 6.46
N HIS A 104 -1.29 -0.58 7.24
CA HIS A 104 -1.55 -1.90 7.80
C HIS A 104 -2.33 -1.77 9.12
N VAL A 105 -3.57 -2.26 9.13
CA VAL A 105 -4.45 -2.28 10.31
C VAL A 105 -4.29 -3.62 11.02
N VAL A 106 -3.86 -3.57 12.27
CA VAL A 106 -3.59 -4.73 13.12
C VAL A 106 -4.47 -4.67 14.36
N ARG A 107 -5.11 -5.78 14.70
CA ARG A 107 -5.96 -5.87 15.88
C ARG A 107 -5.12 -6.11 17.14
N CYS A 108 -5.18 -5.16 18.08
CA CYS A 108 -4.48 -5.24 19.36
C CYS A 108 -5.44 -5.29 20.57
N PHE A 109 -6.76 -5.34 20.34
CA PHE A 109 -7.78 -5.35 21.39
C PHE A 109 -8.48 -6.70 21.47
N GLU A 110 -8.87 -7.08 22.67
CA GLU A 110 -9.67 -8.27 22.93
C GLU A 110 -11.17 -7.93 22.85
N ASN A 111 -11.94 -8.79 22.19
CA ASN A 111 -13.39 -8.72 22.15
C ASN A 111 -13.93 -10.09 21.72
N ASP A 112 -14.68 -10.74 22.62
CA ASP A 112 -15.20 -12.10 22.41
C ASP A 112 -16.31 -12.17 21.34
N ASP A 113 -16.98 -11.04 21.07
CA ASP A 113 -18.03 -10.95 20.05
C ASP A 113 -17.47 -10.88 18.61
N ILE A 114 -16.17 -10.63 18.45
CA ILE A 114 -15.51 -10.50 17.16
C ILE A 114 -14.53 -11.64 16.98
N ILE A 115 -14.87 -12.59 16.12
CA ILE A 115 -14.02 -13.75 15.83
C ILE A 115 -12.75 -13.30 15.09
N HIS A 116 -11.58 -13.69 15.62
CA HIS A 116 -10.31 -13.54 14.92
C HIS A 116 -10.07 -14.72 13.97
N VAL A 117 -9.56 -14.46 12.76
CA VAL A 117 -9.37 -15.50 11.71
C VAL A 117 -8.40 -16.61 12.16
N GLU A 118 -7.40 -16.25 12.96
CA GLU A 118 -6.41 -17.20 13.53
C GLU A 118 -6.81 -17.74 14.93
N GLY A 119 -8.03 -17.46 15.40
CA GLY A 119 -8.56 -17.96 16.67
C GLY A 119 -8.02 -17.27 17.93
N SER A 120 -6.91 -16.55 17.86
CA SER A 120 -6.31 -15.78 18.96
C SER A 120 -5.77 -14.45 18.46
N ILE A 121 -5.70 -13.46 19.36
CA ILE A 121 -5.12 -12.15 19.03
C ILE A 121 -3.62 -12.23 19.29
N ASP A 122 -2.84 -12.00 18.24
CA ASP A 122 -1.38 -11.91 18.27
C ASP A 122 -0.93 -10.92 17.19
N PRO A 123 -0.76 -9.64 17.56
CA PRO A 123 -0.44 -8.60 16.60
C PRO A 123 0.87 -8.82 15.85
N ALA A 124 1.88 -9.43 16.49
CA ALA A 124 3.18 -9.70 15.86
C ALA A 124 3.03 -10.77 14.75
N ARG A 125 2.38 -11.88 15.06
CA ARG A 125 2.05 -12.93 14.08
C ARG A 125 1.22 -12.38 12.91
N ASP A 126 0.26 -11.50 13.18
CA ASP A 126 -0.63 -10.95 12.17
C ASP A 126 0.14 -10.03 11.21
N ILE A 127 1.10 -9.25 11.74
CA ILE A 127 2.03 -8.45 10.92
C ILE A 127 2.91 -9.36 10.06
N GLU A 128 3.55 -10.37 10.66
CA GLU A 128 4.40 -11.31 9.95
C GLU A 128 3.65 -12.05 8.83
N THR A 129 2.37 -12.37 9.05
CA THR A 129 1.53 -13.02 8.03
C THR A 129 1.34 -12.15 6.80
N ILE A 130 1.05 -10.86 6.98
CA ILE A 130 0.88 -9.91 5.87
C ILE A 130 2.23 -9.65 5.18
N ASP A 131 3.28 -9.39 5.95
CA ASP A 131 4.62 -9.14 5.41
C ASP A 131 5.10 -10.36 4.58
N LEU A 132 4.87 -11.58 5.02
CA LEU A 132 5.22 -12.79 4.28
C LEU A 132 4.48 -12.88 2.93
N GLU A 133 3.19 -12.60 2.89
CA GLU A 133 2.42 -12.64 1.64
C GLU A 133 2.89 -11.56 0.65
N LEU A 134 3.27 -10.37 1.15
CA LEU A 134 3.85 -9.32 0.32
C LEU A 134 5.23 -9.73 -0.21
N ILE A 135 6.10 -10.29 0.63
CA ILE A 135 7.42 -10.80 0.24
C ILE A 135 7.30 -11.86 -0.86
N LEU A 136 6.39 -12.82 -0.70
CA LEU A 136 6.17 -13.86 -1.71
C LEU A 136 5.71 -13.29 -3.04
N SER A 137 4.86 -12.25 -3.02
CA SER A 137 4.45 -11.54 -4.22
C SER A 137 5.61 -10.79 -4.88
N ASP A 138 6.47 -10.15 -4.06
CA ASP A 138 7.62 -9.41 -4.55
C ASP A 138 8.66 -10.33 -5.20
N ILE A 139 8.89 -11.52 -4.62
CA ILE A 139 9.75 -12.58 -5.21
C ILE A 139 9.26 -12.94 -6.62
N GLU A 140 7.96 -13.18 -6.81
CA GLU A 140 7.42 -13.51 -8.13
C GLU A 140 7.65 -12.41 -9.19
N VAL A 141 7.55 -11.15 -8.79
CA VAL A 141 7.79 -10.01 -9.68
C VAL A 141 9.28 -9.90 -9.99
N LEU A 142 10.11 -10.06 -8.98
CA LEU A 142 11.55 -9.94 -9.07
C LEU A 142 12.17 -11.05 -9.92
N ASP A 143 11.70 -12.30 -9.78
CA ASP A 143 12.12 -13.42 -10.63
C ASP A 143 11.94 -13.12 -12.11
N ARG A 144 10.78 -12.58 -12.46
CA ARG A 144 10.49 -12.19 -13.86
C ARG A 144 11.41 -11.04 -14.33
N ARG A 145 11.72 -10.07 -13.45
CA ARG A 145 12.67 -8.99 -13.75
C ARG A 145 14.07 -9.53 -13.93
N ILE A 146 14.55 -10.37 -13.03
CA ILE A 146 15.89 -11.02 -13.10
C ILE A 146 16.03 -11.81 -14.41
N ASP A 147 15.05 -12.62 -14.77
CA ASP A 147 15.06 -13.40 -16.01
C ASP A 147 15.11 -12.50 -17.25
N LYS A 148 14.39 -11.38 -17.23
CA LYS A 148 14.43 -10.39 -18.32
C LYS A 148 15.79 -9.71 -18.39
N THR A 149 16.33 -9.24 -17.27
CA THR A 149 17.63 -8.54 -17.19
C THR A 149 18.76 -9.47 -17.60
N LYS A 150 18.77 -10.75 -17.20
CA LYS A 150 19.74 -11.78 -17.69
C LYS A 150 19.74 -11.95 -19.20
N LYS A 151 18.60 -11.78 -19.86
CA LYS A 151 18.53 -11.79 -21.33
C LYS A 151 19.09 -10.48 -21.94
N MET A 152 18.85 -9.33 -21.29
CA MET A 152 19.32 -8.03 -21.75
C MET A 152 20.84 -7.87 -21.64
N ILE A 153 21.48 -8.44 -20.63
CA ILE A 153 22.94 -8.44 -20.45
C ILE A 153 23.65 -9.09 -21.66
N LYS A 154 23.04 -10.07 -22.32
CA LYS A 154 23.61 -10.71 -23.53
C LYS A 154 23.75 -9.72 -24.69
N ALA A 155 22.93 -8.67 -24.73
CA ALA A 155 22.96 -7.63 -25.74
C ALA A 155 23.76 -6.40 -25.27
N ASP A 156 23.72 -6.04 -24.00
CA ASP A 156 24.38 -4.85 -23.45
C ASP A 156 24.78 -5.08 -21.98
N LYS A 157 26.08 -5.01 -21.71
CA LYS A 157 26.65 -5.21 -20.36
C LYS A 157 26.26 -4.15 -19.32
N LYS A 158 25.68 -3.02 -19.73
CA LYS A 158 25.24 -1.96 -18.80
C LYS A 158 24.20 -2.46 -17.78
N TYR A 159 23.45 -3.52 -18.12
CA TYR A 159 22.46 -4.11 -17.21
C TYR A 159 23.05 -5.01 -16.14
N GLN A 160 24.36 -5.13 -16.04
CA GLN A 160 25.03 -5.98 -15.05
C GLN A 160 24.79 -5.48 -13.62
N SER A 161 24.92 -4.16 -13.38
CA SER A 161 24.69 -3.55 -12.06
C SER A 161 23.23 -3.70 -11.61
N GLU A 162 22.30 -3.54 -12.55
CA GLU A 162 20.87 -3.76 -12.29
C GLU A 162 20.59 -5.21 -11.84
N LEU A 163 21.21 -6.20 -12.51
CA LEU A 163 21.09 -7.61 -12.12
C LEU A 163 21.64 -7.85 -10.72
N GLU A 164 22.82 -7.35 -10.41
CA GLU A 164 23.47 -7.51 -9.10
C GLU A 164 22.61 -6.92 -7.98
N PHE A 165 21.97 -5.77 -8.25
CA PHE A 165 21.02 -5.19 -7.31
C PHE A 165 19.79 -6.06 -7.12
N PHE A 166 19.16 -6.54 -8.18
CA PHE A 166 17.99 -7.43 -8.08
C PHE A 166 18.30 -8.74 -7.37
N GLU A 167 19.49 -9.35 -7.61
CA GLU A 167 19.91 -10.57 -6.90
C GLU A 167 20.13 -10.29 -5.39
N ARG A 168 20.64 -9.12 -5.02
CA ARG A 168 20.77 -8.69 -3.62
C ARG A 168 19.42 -8.48 -2.94
N VAL A 169 18.45 -7.90 -3.65
CA VAL A 169 17.07 -7.76 -3.16
C VAL A 169 16.41 -9.13 -3.01
N HIS A 170 16.59 -10.01 -3.98
CA HIS A 170 16.05 -11.37 -3.95
C HIS A 170 16.57 -12.16 -2.74
N GLU A 171 17.87 -12.10 -2.46
CA GLU A 171 18.47 -12.73 -1.28
C GLU A 171 17.85 -12.22 0.03
N ALA A 172 17.56 -10.91 0.11
CA ALA A 172 16.90 -10.34 1.29
C ALA A 172 15.46 -10.87 1.45
N LEU A 173 14.70 -10.93 0.34
CA LEU A 173 13.34 -11.46 0.33
C LEU A 173 13.31 -12.94 0.71
N ASP A 174 14.22 -13.76 0.19
CA ASP A 174 14.37 -15.18 0.54
C ASP A 174 14.71 -15.38 2.03
N ALA A 175 15.43 -14.41 2.61
CA ALA A 175 15.71 -14.38 4.05
C ALA A 175 14.53 -13.86 4.90
N GLY A 176 13.36 -13.64 4.30
CA GLY A 176 12.16 -13.12 4.96
C GLY A 176 12.21 -11.64 5.30
N LYS A 177 13.10 -10.88 4.65
CA LYS A 177 13.24 -9.43 4.85
C LYS A 177 12.56 -8.67 3.70
N PRO A 178 11.76 -7.64 3.96
CA PRO A 178 11.12 -6.87 2.91
C PRO A 178 12.14 -6.10 2.07
N ALA A 179 11.84 -5.85 0.78
CA ALA A 179 12.73 -5.15 -0.15
C ALA A 179 13.21 -3.78 0.39
N ARG A 180 12.35 -3.05 1.11
CA ARG A 180 12.69 -1.77 1.77
C ARG A 180 13.82 -1.85 2.80
N SER A 181 14.22 -3.04 3.24
CA SER A 181 15.35 -3.24 4.19
C SER A 181 16.71 -3.27 3.49
N VAL A 182 16.74 -3.36 2.17
CA VAL A 182 17.98 -3.40 1.39
C VAL A 182 18.48 -1.98 1.19
N ALA A 183 19.74 -1.73 1.54
CA ALA A 183 20.38 -0.45 1.26
C ALA A 183 20.54 -0.27 -0.25
N CYS A 184 20.10 0.88 -0.76
CA CYS A 184 20.17 1.24 -2.17
C CYS A 184 20.60 2.71 -2.32
N ASP A 185 21.21 3.05 -3.45
CA ASP A 185 21.44 4.42 -3.87
C ASP A 185 20.20 4.98 -4.63
N GLU A 186 20.31 6.22 -5.15
CA GLU A 186 19.20 6.88 -5.85
C GLU A 186 18.82 6.16 -7.15
N GLU A 187 19.81 5.65 -7.92
CA GLU A 187 19.56 4.92 -9.17
C GLU A 187 18.92 3.55 -8.89
N GLU A 188 19.41 2.84 -7.87
CA GLU A 188 18.84 1.56 -7.41
C GLU A 188 17.42 1.72 -6.84
N ALA A 189 17.14 2.82 -6.15
CA ALA A 189 15.80 3.11 -5.62
C ALA A 189 14.76 3.28 -6.74
N GLU A 190 15.13 3.92 -7.86
CA GLU A 190 14.27 4.03 -9.03
C GLU A 190 13.94 2.67 -9.66
N LEU A 191 14.81 1.67 -9.53
CA LEU A 191 14.56 0.32 -10.02
C LEU A 191 13.51 -0.44 -9.20
N LEU A 192 13.29 -0.06 -7.93
CA LEU A 192 12.26 -0.64 -7.05
C LEU A 192 10.89 0.02 -7.20
N ALA A 193 10.84 1.25 -7.68
CA ALA A 193 9.60 1.97 -7.98
C ALA A 193 8.98 1.44 -9.28
#